data_53b9e188d26533a021b4094883446d07
#
_entry.id   53b9e188d26533a021b4094883446d07
#
_cell.length_a   1.000
_cell.length_b   1.000
_cell.length_c   1.000
_cell.angle_alpha   90.00
_cell.angle_beta   90.00
_cell.angle_gamma   90.00
#
_symmetry.space_group_name_H-M   'P 1'
#
loop_
_entity.id
_entity.type
_entity.pdbx_description
1 polymer ?
#
loop_
_entity_poly.entity_id
_entity_poly.type
_entity_poly.pdbx_seq_one_letter_code
_entity_poly.pdbx_strand_id
1 'polypeptide(L)'
;GLWDEVMLSDLKYFEGSLKQINRVPEHIKNKFKTAFEVEPRFIVEAASRRQKWIDQAQSLNLYIANVDGKKLDITYRMAWYKGLKTTYYLRSMGATATEKSTVERSSLNAVQTNQEAQAAAQAPSACSILDPDCEACQ
;
A
#
# COMPACT_ATOMS: atom_id res chain seq x y z
N GLY A 1 -1.12 -27.53 1.83
CA GLY A 1 -1.78 -26.22 1.84
C GLY A 1 -0.79 -25.10 1.57
N LEU A 2 -1.29 -23.89 1.38
CA LEU A 2 -0.43 -22.71 1.13
C LEU A 2 0.10 -22.09 2.44
N TRP A 3 -0.39 -22.51 3.58
CA TRP A 3 -0.07 -21.93 4.86
C TRP A 3 1.11 -22.67 5.52
N ASP A 4 2.23 -21.99 5.66
CA ASP A 4 3.45 -22.46 6.31
C ASP A 4 4.23 -21.25 6.89
N GLU A 5 5.38 -21.49 7.51
CA GLU A 5 6.22 -20.45 8.13
C GLU A 5 6.75 -19.44 7.11
N VAL A 6 7.04 -19.88 5.88
CA VAL A 6 7.49 -19.00 4.80
C VAL A 6 6.35 -18.04 4.42
N MET A 7 5.11 -18.54 4.28
CA MET A 7 3.94 -17.69 4.02
C MET A 7 3.72 -16.67 5.13
N LEU A 8 3.91 -17.07 6.38
CA LEU A 8 3.78 -16.17 7.52
C LEU A 8 4.83 -15.06 7.47
N SER A 9 6.06 -15.40 7.11
CA SER A 9 7.16 -14.44 6.92
C SER A 9 6.89 -13.48 5.76
N ASP A 10 6.45 -14.01 4.62
CA ASP A 10 6.06 -13.20 3.45
C ASP A 10 4.94 -12.21 3.80
N LEU A 11 3.89 -12.68 4.49
CA LEU A 11 2.78 -11.82 4.92
C LEU A 11 3.22 -10.70 5.86
N LYS A 12 4.11 -10.99 6.80
CA LYS A 12 4.67 -9.97 7.69
C LYS A 12 5.50 -8.96 6.90
N TYR A 13 6.33 -9.43 5.97
CA TYR A 13 7.17 -8.57 5.13
C TYR A 13 6.34 -7.65 4.24
N PHE A 14 5.27 -8.16 3.63
CA PHE A 14 4.38 -7.38 2.75
C PHE A 14 3.19 -6.76 3.49
N GLU A 15 3.25 -6.64 4.82
CA GLU A 15 2.21 -5.98 5.63
C GLU A 15 0.78 -6.53 5.38
N GLY A 16 0.69 -7.84 5.14
CA GLY A 16 -0.55 -8.55 4.87
C GLY A 16 -0.98 -8.56 3.40
N SER A 17 -0.25 -7.89 2.50
CA SER A 17 -0.55 -7.94 1.07
C SER A 17 -0.12 -9.26 0.45
N LEU A 18 -1.01 -9.88 -0.32
CA LEU A 18 -0.73 -11.08 -1.12
C LEU A 18 -0.19 -10.75 -2.51
N LYS A 19 -0.20 -9.48 -2.91
CA LYS A 19 0.04 -9.07 -4.29
C LYS A 19 1.37 -9.56 -4.86
N GLN A 20 2.43 -9.50 -4.06
CA GLN A 20 3.79 -9.84 -4.48
C GLN A 20 4.18 -11.30 -4.15
N ILE A 21 3.32 -12.07 -3.52
CA ILE A 21 3.61 -13.47 -3.17
C ILE A 21 3.25 -14.38 -4.33
N ASN A 22 4.26 -14.82 -5.09
CA ASN A 22 4.07 -15.54 -6.36
C ASN A 22 3.38 -16.90 -6.23
N ARG A 23 3.56 -17.59 -5.12
CA ARG A 23 2.94 -18.91 -4.88
C ARG A 23 1.45 -18.85 -4.60
N VAL A 24 0.89 -17.66 -4.37
CA VAL A 24 -0.55 -17.45 -4.15
C VAL A 24 -1.26 -17.29 -5.49
N PRO A 25 -2.29 -18.12 -5.79
CA PRO A 25 -3.08 -17.99 -7.01
C PRO A 25 -3.80 -16.64 -7.12
N GLU A 26 -3.93 -16.11 -8.33
CA GLU A 26 -4.52 -14.80 -8.59
C GLU A 26 -5.96 -14.64 -8.08
N HIS A 27 -6.78 -15.70 -8.14
CA HIS A 27 -8.14 -15.62 -7.61
C HIS A 27 -8.18 -15.40 -6.09
N ILE A 28 -7.19 -15.92 -5.35
CA ILE A 28 -7.03 -15.69 -3.91
C ILE A 28 -6.54 -14.26 -3.65
N LYS A 29 -5.53 -13.79 -4.39
CA LYS A 29 -5.06 -12.40 -4.28
C LYS A 29 -6.19 -11.40 -4.50
N ASN A 30 -7.00 -11.62 -5.51
CA ASN A 30 -8.13 -10.75 -5.82
C ASN A 30 -9.22 -10.74 -4.74
N LYS A 31 -9.40 -11.86 -4.04
CA LYS A 31 -10.38 -11.99 -2.96
C LYS A 31 -9.91 -11.36 -1.65
N PHE A 32 -8.63 -11.43 -1.34
CA PHE A 32 -8.06 -11.02 -0.06
C PHE A 32 -7.18 -9.76 -0.20
N LYS A 33 -7.67 -8.78 -0.94
CA LYS A 33 -7.03 -7.46 -1.04
C LYS A 33 -7.02 -6.74 0.30
N THR A 34 -5.93 -6.08 0.60
CA THR A 34 -5.86 -5.15 1.75
C THR A 34 -6.71 -3.90 1.50
N ALA A 35 -6.99 -3.14 2.56
CA ALA A 35 -7.79 -1.92 2.45
C ALA A 35 -7.20 -0.89 1.47
N PHE A 36 -5.87 -0.82 1.36
CA PHE A 36 -5.18 0.09 0.44
C PHE A 36 -5.16 -0.39 -1.02
N GLU A 37 -5.44 -1.66 -1.25
CA GLU A 37 -5.52 -2.26 -2.59
C GLU A 37 -6.92 -2.19 -3.19
N VAL A 38 -7.92 -1.89 -2.36
CA VAL A 38 -9.30 -1.69 -2.79
C VAL A 38 -9.47 -0.23 -3.21
N GLU A 39 -10.01 0.00 -4.41
CA GLU A 39 -10.30 1.37 -4.84
C GLU A 39 -11.34 2.04 -3.93
N PRO A 40 -11.09 3.28 -3.46
CA PRO A 40 -11.98 4.01 -2.57
C PRO A 40 -13.42 4.12 -3.07
N ARG A 41 -13.62 4.14 -4.39
CA ARG A 41 -14.96 4.20 -4.98
C ARG A 41 -15.88 3.06 -4.56
N PHE A 42 -15.34 1.84 -4.42
CA PHE A 42 -16.15 0.69 -4.00
C PHE A 42 -16.61 0.82 -2.55
N ILE A 43 -15.76 1.40 -1.69
CA ILE A 43 -16.10 1.68 -0.30
C ILE A 43 -17.21 2.74 -0.23
N VAL A 44 -17.09 3.83 -0.99
CA VAL A 44 -18.08 4.91 -1.08
C VAL A 44 -19.40 4.38 -1.63
N GLU A 45 -19.39 3.59 -2.70
CA GLU A 45 -20.60 3.00 -3.28
C GLU A 45 -21.31 2.05 -2.31
N ALA A 46 -20.57 1.19 -1.62
CA ALA A 46 -21.13 0.30 -0.62
C ALA A 46 -21.75 1.10 0.54
N ALA A 47 -21.09 2.16 0.99
CA ALA A 47 -21.62 3.06 2.03
C ALA A 47 -22.89 3.79 1.57
N SER A 48 -22.92 4.29 0.33
CA SER A 48 -24.08 4.94 -0.26
C SER A 48 -25.31 4.01 -0.29
N ARG A 49 -25.11 2.76 -0.67
CA ARG A 49 -26.19 1.77 -0.67
C ARG A 49 -26.77 1.51 0.73
N ARG A 50 -25.93 1.55 1.76
CA ARG A 50 -26.35 1.39 3.15
C ARG A 50 -27.00 2.65 3.71
N GLN A 51 -26.50 3.85 3.33
CA GLN A 51 -26.91 5.13 3.92
C GLN A 51 -28.42 5.39 3.84
N LYS A 52 -29.07 4.94 2.78
CA LYS A 52 -30.53 5.11 2.61
C LYS A 52 -31.37 4.27 3.58
N TRP A 53 -30.78 3.31 4.25
CA TRP A 53 -31.47 2.39 5.16
C TRP A 53 -31.16 2.62 6.63
N ILE A 54 -30.31 3.60 6.92
CA ILE A 54 -29.89 3.93 8.30
C ILE A 54 -30.08 5.41 8.58
N ASP A 55 -30.53 5.72 9.77
CA ASP A 55 -30.75 7.11 10.21
C ASP A 55 -29.43 7.78 10.59
N GLN A 56 -28.51 7.02 11.15
CA GLN A 56 -27.21 7.50 11.61
C GLN A 56 -26.24 7.74 10.45
N ALA A 57 -25.24 8.57 10.71
CA ALA A 57 -24.08 8.69 9.86
C ALA A 57 -23.20 7.42 9.96
N GLN A 58 -22.43 7.13 8.92
CA GLN A 58 -21.46 6.03 8.92
C GLN A 58 -20.06 6.56 9.24
N SER A 59 -19.37 5.92 10.20
CA SER A 59 -17.94 6.15 10.45
C SER A 59 -17.11 5.51 9.34
N LEU A 60 -17.21 6.07 8.12
CA LEU A 60 -16.60 5.52 6.93
C LEU A 60 -15.13 5.90 6.84
N ASN A 61 -14.25 4.96 7.15
CA ASN A 61 -12.81 5.12 6.94
C ASN A 61 -12.47 4.99 5.46
N LEU A 62 -11.71 5.94 4.96
CA LEU A 62 -11.19 5.94 3.59
C LEU A 62 -9.71 5.55 3.60
N TYR A 63 -9.31 4.71 2.65
CA TYR A 63 -7.94 4.22 2.48
C TYR A 63 -7.47 4.56 1.08
N ILE A 64 -6.42 5.36 0.96
CA ILE A 64 -5.90 5.81 -0.34
C ILE A 64 -4.39 5.57 -0.37
N ALA A 65 -3.98 4.59 -1.19
CA ALA A 65 -2.59 4.43 -1.54
C ALA A 65 -2.17 5.52 -2.55
N ASN A 66 -0.94 6.00 -2.47
CA ASN A 66 -0.40 7.02 -3.37
C ASN A 66 -1.33 8.24 -3.49
N VAL A 67 -1.51 8.91 -2.36
CA VAL A 67 -2.38 10.09 -2.26
C VAL A 67 -1.87 11.23 -3.14
N ASP A 68 -2.76 11.75 -3.97
CA ASP A 68 -2.60 13.03 -4.65
C ASP A 68 -3.89 13.88 -4.51
N GLY A 69 -3.78 15.18 -4.77
CA GLY A 69 -4.92 16.10 -4.63
C GLY A 69 -6.11 15.72 -5.50
N LYS A 70 -5.88 15.17 -6.70
CA LYS A 70 -6.94 14.75 -7.61
C LYS A 70 -7.70 13.53 -7.08
N LYS A 71 -7.00 12.53 -6.56
CA LYS A 71 -7.65 11.34 -5.96
C LYS A 71 -8.48 11.72 -4.74
N LEU A 72 -7.97 12.63 -3.91
CA LEU A 72 -8.70 13.16 -2.77
C LEU A 72 -9.98 13.86 -3.21
N ASP A 73 -9.87 14.83 -4.11
CA ASP A 73 -11.01 15.59 -4.62
C ASP A 73 -12.08 14.66 -5.22
N ILE A 74 -11.69 13.74 -6.09
CA ILE A 74 -12.62 12.77 -6.71
C ILE A 74 -13.32 11.92 -5.63
N THR A 75 -12.59 11.43 -4.65
CA THR A 75 -13.14 10.55 -3.60
C THR A 75 -14.16 11.28 -2.75
N TYR A 76 -13.86 12.50 -2.29
CA TYR A 76 -14.77 13.28 -1.46
C TYR A 76 -15.97 13.83 -2.24
N ARG A 77 -15.78 14.28 -3.49
CA ARG A 77 -16.90 14.65 -4.37
C ARG A 77 -17.83 13.47 -4.62
N MET A 78 -17.26 12.29 -4.87
CA MET A 78 -18.07 11.08 -5.03
C MET A 78 -18.88 10.76 -3.78
N ALA A 79 -18.29 10.85 -2.59
CA ALA A 79 -18.98 10.66 -1.32
C ALA A 79 -20.16 11.64 -1.17
N TRP A 80 -19.94 12.91 -1.49
CA TRP A 80 -20.99 13.95 -1.51
C TRP A 80 -22.11 13.63 -2.49
N TYR A 81 -21.78 13.40 -3.77
CA TYR A 81 -22.79 13.12 -4.82
C TYR A 81 -23.56 11.83 -4.58
N LYS A 82 -22.96 10.86 -3.89
CA LYS A 82 -23.61 9.60 -3.52
C LYS A 82 -24.46 9.72 -2.25
N GLY A 83 -24.57 10.90 -1.64
CA GLY A 83 -25.46 11.19 -0.52
C GLY A 83 -24.97 10.65 0.83
N LEU A 84 -23.66 10.49 1.03
CA LEU A 84 -23.13 10.14 2.34
C LEU A 84 -23.25 11.35 3.27
N LYS A 85 -23.74 11.13 4.50
CA LYS A 85 -23.82 12.17 5.54
C LYS A 85 -22.46 12.59 6.04
N THR A 86 -21.54 11.61 6.22
CA THR A 86 -20.17 11.84 6.69
C THR A 86 -19.21 10.82 6.10
N THR A 87 -17.93 11.16 6.16
CA THR A 87 -16.78 10.24 6.15
C THR A 87 -16.11 10.34 7.53
N TYR A 88 -15.09 9.52 7.78
CA TYR A 88 -14.36 9.55 9.04
C TYR A 88 -12.85 9.67 8.78
N TYR A 89 -12.04 8.72 9.23
CA TYR A 89 -10.59 8.80 8.99
C TYR A 89 -10.24 8.66 7.53
N LEU A 90 -9.32 9.50 7.07
CA LEU A 90 -8.56 9.28 5.86
C LEU A 90 -7.22 8.65 6.25
N ARG A 91 -6.97 7.46 5.74
CA ARG A 91 -5.70 6.75 5.92
C ARG A 91 -4.96 6.71 4.61
N SER A 92 -3.70 7.15 4.63
CA SER A 92 -2.83 7.13 3.46
C SER A 92 -1.55 6.37 3.77
N MET A 93 -0.95 5.79 2.75
CA MET A 93 0.40 5.26 2.84
C MET A 93 1.39 6.37 2.54
N GLY A 94 2.44 6.50 3.34
CA GLY A 94 3.55 7.42 3.09
C GLY A 94 4.31 7.03 1.82
N ALA A 95 5.02 8.00 1.24
CA ALA A 95 5.89 7.75 0.08
C ALA A 95 7.14 6.94 0.43
N THR A 96 7.55 6.97 1.70
CA THR A 96 8.72 6.25 2.21
C THR A 96 8.32 4.87 2.74
N ALA A 97 9.01 3.83 2.26
CA ALA A 97 8.86 2.49 2.83
C ALA A 97 9.47 2.44 4.24
N THR A 98 8.79 1.80 5.17
CA THR A 98 9.33 1.51 6.50
C THR A 98 10.49 0.51 6.35
N GLU A 99 11.57 0.74 7.07
CA GLU A 99 12.71 -0.19 7.08
C GLU A 99 12.28 -1.55 7.63
N LYS A 100 12.45 -2.60 6.82
CA LYS A 100 11.96 -3.96 7.11
C LYS A 100 13.09 -4.83 7.67
N SER A 101 13.68 -4.41 8.80
CA SER A 101 14.87 -5.05 9.38
C SER A 101 14.59 -6.38 10.12
N THR A 102 13.32 -6.70 10.41
CA THR A 102 12.96 -7.83 11.30
C THR A 102 12.67 -9.15 10.57
N VAL A 103 12.70 -9.16 9.24
CA VAL A 103 12.43 -10.37 8.45
C VAL A 103 13.67 -10.72 7.63
N GLU A 104 14.18 -11.94 7.79
CA GLU A 104 15.28 -12.45 6.99
C GLU A 104 14.83 -12.60 5.52
N ARG A 105 15.46 -11.86 4.62
CA ARG A 105 15.13 -11.88 3.18
C ARG A 105 15.31 -13.25 2.54
N SER A 106 16.22 -14.07 3.06
CA SER A 106 16.50 -15.42 2.57
C SER A 106 15.31 -16.38 2.72
N SER A 107 14.36 -16.08 3.62
CA SER A 107 13.16 -16.88 3.85
C SER A 107 11.96 -16.45 3.01
N LEU A 108 12.06 -15.35 2.25
CA LEU A 108 10.97 -14.82 1.44
C LEU A 108 10.82 -15.57 0.12
N ASN A 109 9.58 -15.87 -0.22
CA ASN A 109 9.21 -16.49 -1.50
C ASN A 109 8.95 -15.46 -2.62
N ALA A 110 9.11 -14.18 -2.32
CA ALA A 110 8.93 -13.11 -3.29
C ALA A 110 10.12 -13.04 -4.25
N VAL A 111 9.85 -12.93 -5.53
CA VAL A 111 10.87 -12.59 -6.52
C VAL A 111 11.31 -11.16 -6.25
N GLN A 112 12.62 -10.96 -6.09
CA GLN A 112 13.18 -9.60 -6.07
C GLN A 112 12.75 -8.88 -7.34
N THR A 113 12.02 -7.79 -7.20
CA THR A 113 11.66 -6.98 -8.35
C THR A 113 12.93 -6.32 -8.89
N ASN A 114 13.11 -6.32 -10.22
CA ASN A 114 14.25 -5.66 -10.88
C ASN A 114 14.39 -4.17 -10.49
N GLN A 115 13.36 -3.58 -9.88
CA GLN A 115 13.37 -2.21 -9.34
C GLN A 115 14.28 -2.06 -8.12
N GLU A 116 14.34 -3.05 -7.22
CA GLU A 116 15.25 -2.98 -6.06
C GLU A 116 16.70 -3.13 -6.48
N ALA A 117 16.98 -4.00 -7.49
CA ALA A 117 18.31 -4.15 -8.06
C ALA A 117 18.75 -2.87 -8.80
N GLN A 118 17.85 -2.20 -9.49
CA GLN A 118 18.13 -0.93 -10.17
C GLN A 118 18.29 0.24 -9.20
N ALA A 119 17.51 0.29 -8.11
CA ALA A 119 17.67 1.30 -7.06
C ALA A 119 18.99 1.14 -6.29
N ALA A 120 19.42 -0.09 -6.04
CA ALA A 120 20.72 -0.36 -5.42
C ALA A 120 21.90 -0.01 -6.35
N ALA A 121 21.72 -0.13 -7.66
CA ALA A 121 22.73 0.27 -8.66
C ALA A 121 22.77 1.78 -8.91
N GLN A 122 21.74 2.53 -8.52
CA GLN A 122 21.61 3.98 -8.65
C GLN A 122 21.80 4.73 -7.33
N ALA A 123 22.07 4.04 -6.23
CA ALA A 123 22.41 4.70 -4.98
C ALA A 123 23.72 5.47 -5.19
N PRO A 124 23.76 6.79 -4.91
CA PRO A 124 24.99 7.54 -5.02
C PRO A 124 26.03 6.90 -4.10
N SER A 125 27.21 6.63 -4.65
CA SER A 125 28.33 6.15 -3.84
C SER A 125 28.56 7.14 -2.71
N ALA A 126 28.58 6.64 -1.47
CA ALA A 126 28.82 7.49 -0.32
C ALA A 126 30.12 8.26 -0.53
N CYS A 127 30.09 9.58 -0.36
CA CYS A 127 31.28 10.42 -0.44
C CYS A 127 32.37 9.88 0.51
N SER A 128 33.51 9.56 -0.03
CA SER A 128 34.69 9.26 0.77
C SER A 128 35.40 10.58 1.10
N ILE A 129 35.58 10.87 2.40
CA ILE A 129 36.31 12.05 2.89
C ILE A 129 37.78 12.08 2.38
N LEU A 130 38.23 10.96 1.83
CA LEU A 130 39.61 10.77 1.34
C LEU A 130 39.74 10.91 -0.19
N ASP A 131 38.65 11.20 -0.90
CA ASP A 131 38.67 11.36 -2.36
C ASP A 131 38.62 12.84 -2.73
N PRO A 132 39.76 13.44 -3.16
CA PRO A 132 39.85 14.86 -3.47
C PRO A 132 39.09 15.27 -4.74
N ASP A 133 38.65 14.33 -5.58
CA ASP A 133 37.97 14.58 -6.85
C ASP A 133 36.44 14.31 -6.78
N CYS A 134 35.86 14.15 -5.59
CA CYS A 134 34.45 13.88 -5.41
C CYS A 134 33.59 15.13 -5.72
N GLU A 135 32.95 15.16 -6.88
CA GLU A 135 32.08 16.26 -7.33
C GLU A 135 30.77 16.42 -6.51
N ALA A 136 30.41 15.46 -5.67
CA ALA A 136 29.17 15.49 -4.89
C ALA A 136 29.21 16.43 -3.67
N CYS A 137 30.35 17.04 -3.36
CA CYS A 137 30.56 17.93 -2.23
C CYS A 137 30.91 19.39 -2.63
N GLN A 138 30.71 19.79 -3.87
CA GLN A 138 30.89 21.18 -4.32
C GLN A 138 29.56 21.94 -4.29
#